data_2685aa5c990d57e5d31964dde6a3f1d2
#
_entry.id   2685aa5c990d57e5d31964dde6a3f1d2
#
_cell.length_a   1.000
_cell.length_b   1.000
_cell.length_c   1.000
_cell.angle_alpha   90.00
_cell.angle_beta   90.00
_cell.angle_gamma   90.00
#
_symmetry.space_group_name_H-M   'P 1'
#
loop_
_entity.id
_entity.type
_entity.pdbx_description
1 polymer ?
#
loop_
_entity_poly.entity_id
_entity_poly.type
_entity_poly.pdbx_seq_one_letter_code
_entity_poly.pdbx_strand_id
1 'polypeptide(L)'
;PRPALVPLTFDAEQWKPFAELSGVALEVGLETGQGKARGEFLEDLLFTHRGLSGPAILQISSYWKPGEAISLDLAPGRDMAEELLAVKAGNRQQLHTVLGGMWPKRLADRWLQAAGPGAQDLSASRVADLPDRALRELGARINQWQLVPTGTAGYKKAEVMRGGVDTRGLDQKSMQARTVPGLYFIGETVDVTGWLGGYNFQWAWASA
;
A
#
# COMPACT_ATOMS: atom_id res chain seq x y z
N PRO A 1 -19.54 -5.66 -9.50
CA PRO A 1 -18.12 -6.00 -9.53
C PRO A 1 -17.25 -4.75 -9.64
N ARG A 2 -16.02 -4.83 -9.11
CA ARG A 2 -15.00 -3.78 -9.14
C ARG A 2 -13.61 -4.41 -9.28
N PRO A 3 -12.60 -3.67 -9.81
CA PRO A 3 -11.24 -4.18 -9.90
C PRO A 3 -10.69 -4.52 -8.51
N ALA A 4 -9.92 -5.58 -8.40
CA ALA A 4 -9.18 -5.99 -7.22
C ALA A 4 -7.79 -6.52 -7.61
N LEU A 5 -6.88 -6.64 -6.67
CA LEU A 5 -5.46 -6.84 -6.94
C LEU A 5 -4.99 -5.88 -8.04
N VAL A 6 -5.15 -4.58 -7.77
CA VAL A 6 -5.02 -3.51 -8.76
C VAL A 6 -4.20 -2.35 -8.18
N PRO A 7 -3.32 -1.69 -8.98
CA PRO A 7 -2.60 -0.51 -8.53
C PRO A 7 -3.54 0.61 -8.08
N LEU A 8 -3.13 1.33 -7.03
CA LEU A 8 -3.82 2.53 -6.54
C LEU A 8 -3.25 3.78 -7.21
N THR A 9 -4.13 4.72 -7.55
CA THR A 9 -3.78 5.98 -8.21
C THR A 9 -4.07 7.17 -7.30
N PHE A 10 -3.36 8.28 -7.53
CA PHE A 10 -3.48 9.50 -6.78
C PHE A 10 -3.76 10.68 -7.70
N ASP A 11 -4.19 11.79 -7.13
CA ASP A 11 -4.27 13.06 -7.85
C ASP A 11 -2.91 13.44 -8.43
N ALA A 12 -2.88 13.98 -9.65
CA ALA A 12 -1.66 14.26 -10.38
C ALA A 12 -0.76 15.28 -9.65
N GLU A 13 -1.35 16.32 -9.05
CA GLU A 13 -0.58 17.33 -8.32
C GLU A 13 -0.04 16.76 -7.00
N GLN A 14 -0.85 15.98 -6.28
CA GLN A 14 -0.42 15.31 -5.06
C GLN A 14 0.70 14.31 -5.33
N TRP A 15 0.65 13.59 -6.47
CA TRP A 15 1.61 12.54 -6.79
C TRP A 15 2.86 13.04 -7.51
N LYS A 16 2.82 14.24 -8.07
CA LYS A 16 3.93 14.84 -8.82
C LYS A 16 5.29 14.73 -8.14
N PRO A 17 5.43 14.99 -6.80
CA PRO A 17 6.72 14.85 -6.12
C PRO A 17 7.28 13.42 -6.13
N PHE A 18 6.40 12.42 -6.19
CA PHE A 18 6.75 10.99 -6.11
C PHE A 18 6.82 10.30 -7.48
N ALA A 19 6.36 10.94 -8.55
CA ALA A 19 6.32 10.36 -9.89
C ALA A 19 7.72 9.96 -10.40
N GLU A 20 8.76 10.69 -10.01
CA GLU A 20 10.16 10.39 -10.35
C GLU A 20 10.70 9.15 -9.62
N LEU A 21 10.00 8.65 -8.59
CA LEU A 21 10.34 7.40 -7.90
C LEU A 21 9.88 6.16 -8.68
N SER A 22 9.27 6.33 -9.85
CA SER A 22 8.84 5.20 -10.67
C SER A 22 9.94 4.15 -10.85
N GLY A 23 9.60 2.89 -10.54
CA GLY A 23 10.52 1.76 -10.52
C GLY A 23 11.26 1.55 -9.18
N VAL A 24 11.12 2.41 -8.18
CA VAL A 24 11.62 2.16 -6.84
C VAL A 24 10.69 1.19 -6.12
N ALA A 25 11.27 0.14 -5.53
CA ALA A 25 10.56 -0.81 -4.70
C ALA A 25 11.22 -0.93 -3.33
N LEU A 26 10.43 -1.24 -2.31
CA LEU A 26 10.89 -1.57 -0.96
C LEU A 26 9.80 -2.33 -0.20
N GLU A 27 10.20 -3.15 0.78
CA GLU A 27 9.27 -3.78 1.71
C GLU A 27 8.65 -2.73 2.64
N VAL A 28 7.35 -2.80 2.83
CA VAL A 28 6.57 -1.89 3.68
C VAL A 28 5.52 -2.65 4.49
N GLY A 29 5.21 -2.14 5.68
CA GLY A 29 3.94 -2.43 6.32
C GLY A 29 2.84 -1.55 5.71
N LEU A 30 1.68 -2.13 5.42
CA LEU A 30 0.58 -1.41 4.79
C LEU A 30 -0.75 -1.82 5.38
N GLU A 31 -1.56 -0.84 5.78
CA GLU A 31 -2.90 -1.11 6.34
C GLU A 31 -3.96 -0.15 5.80
N THR A 32 -5.21 -0.61 5.80
CA THR A 32 -6.41 0.20 5.53
C THR A 32 -7.64 -0.39 6.19
N GLY A 33 -8.70 0.40 6.29
CA GLY A 33 -9.98 -0.02 6.85
C GLY A 33 -9.97 -0.22 8.35
N GLN A 34 -11.09 -0.69 8.92
CA GLN A 34 -11.27 -0.92 10.35
C GLN A 34 -12.05 -2.21 10.64
N GLY A 35 -11.84 -2.80 11.83
CA GLY A 35 -12.55 -3.97 12.30
C GLY A 35 -12.44 -5.15 11.32
N LYS A 36 -13.56 -5.75 10.95
CA LYS A 36 -13.59 -6.89 10.01
C LYS A 36 -13.20 -6.56 8.56
N ALA A 37 -13.18 -5.26 8.22
CA ALA A 37 -12.78 -4.79 6.89
C ALA A 37 -11.32 -4.31 6.86
N ARG A 38 -10.56 -4.44 7.96
CA ARG A 38 -9.13 -4.11 8.01
C ARG A 38 -8.36 -5.09 7.14
N GLY A 39 -7.52 -4.53 6.27
CA GLY A 39 -6.46 -5.26 5.56
C GLY A 39 -5.12 -4.80 6.11
N GLU A 40 -4.17 -5.73 6.26
CA GLU A 40 -2.81 -5.47 6.71
C GLU A 40 -1.86 -6.42 5.99
N PHE A 41 -0.78 -5.88 5.41
CA PHE A 41 0.19 -6.65 4.64
C PHE A 41 1.60 -6.14 4.88
N LEU A 42 2.55 -7.06 4.95
CA LEU A 42 3.98 -6.80 4.98
C LEU A 42 4.57 -7.40 3.70
N GLU A 43 4.83 -6.55 2.70
CA GLU A 43 5.18 -6.96 1.34
C GLU A 43 5.88 -5.83 0.59
N ASP A 44 6.40 -6.12 -0.60
CA ASP A 44 6.99 -5.10 -1.46
C ASP A 44 5.96 -4.13 -2.04
N LEU A 45 6.26 -2.84 -1.91
CA LEU A 45 5.60 -1.72 -2.57
C LEU A 45 6.43 -1.29 -3.79
N LEU A 46 5.78 -0.89 -4.87
CA LEU A 46 6.39 -0.33 -6.06
C LEU A 46 5.83 1.06 -6.36
N PHE A 47 6.70 2.06 -6.43
CA PHE A 47 6.35 3.38 -6.93
C PHE A 47 6.16 3.36 -8.44
N THR A 48 5.11 4.03 -8.93
CA THR A 48 4.85 4.25 -10.35
C THR A 48 4.63 5.73 -10.63
N HIS A 49 4.67 6.13 -11.88
CA HIS A 49 4.43 7.53 -12.27
C HIS A 49 3.00 8.04 -12.03
N ARG A 50 2.06 7.18 -11.65
CA ARG A 50 0.64 7.55 -11.38
C ARG A 50 0.16 7.15 -9.99
N GLY A 51 1.00 6.52 -9.19
CA GLY A 51 0.62 6.02 -7.88
C GLY A 51 1.48 4.84 -7.44
N LEU A 52 0.87 3.92 -6.74
CA LEU A 52 1.52 2.79 -6.11
C LEU A 52 1.04 1.46 -6.67
N SER A 53 1.94 0.49 -6.71
CA SER A 53 1.73 -0.89 -7.15
C SER A 53 2.59 -1.83 -6.29
N GLY A 54 2.83 -3.04 -6.76
CA GLY A 54 3.56 -4.07 -6.02
C GLY A 54 2.65 -4.92 -5.14
N PRO A 55 3.13 -6.06 -4.64
CA PRO A 55 2.32 -7.02 -3.88
C PRO A 55 1.52 -6.39 -2.74
N ALA A 56 2.14 -5.54 -1.91
CA ALA A 56 1.46 -4.85 -0.82
C ALA A 56 0.22 -4.08 -1.30
N ILE A 57 0.38 -3.28 -2.36
CA ILE A 57 -0.69 -2.45 -2.91
C ILE A 57 -1.77 -3.28 -3.61
N LEU A 58 -1.37 -4.28 -4.38
CA LEU A 58 -2.34 -5.15 -5.05
C LEU A 58 -3.24 -5.83 -4.02
N GLN A 59 -2.68 -6.38 -2.97
CA GLN A 59 -3.45 -7.04 -1.90
C GLN A 59 -4.34 -6.05 -1.15
N ILE A 60 -3.80 -4.90 -0.70
CA ILE A 60 -4.57 -3.91 0.07
C ILE A 60 -5.72 -3.32 -0.75
N SER A 61 -5.61 -3.23 -2.09
CA SER A 61 -6.66 -2.70 -2.97
C SER A 61 -7.97 -3.49 -2.88
N SER A 62 -7.91 -4.76 -2.48
CA SER A 62 -9.09 -5.59 -2.24
C SER A 62 -9.84 -5.20 -0.95
N TYR A 63 -9.22 -4.49 -0.04
CA TYR A 63 -9.78 -4.00 1.23
C TYR A 63 -10.13 -2.51 1.16
N TRP A 64 -9.31 -1.73 0.46
CA TRP A 64 -9.47 -0.28 0.35
C TRP A 64 -10.83 0.12 -0.26
N LYS A 65 -11.40 1.22 0.24
CA LYS A 65 -12.61 1.85 -0.30
C LYS A 65 -12.32 3.30 -0.70
N PRO A 66 -13.02 3.82 -1.73
CA PRO A 66 -12.87 5.23 -2.12
C PRO A 66 -13.04 6.18 -0.94
N GLY A 67 -12.07 7.09 -0.78
CA GLY A 67 -12.04 8.08 0.30
C GLY A 67 -11.35 7.61 1.58
N GLU A 68 -11.05 6.31 1.73
CA GLU A 68 -10.27 5.81 2.87
C GLU A 68 -8.78 6.06 2.66
N ALA A 69 -8.07 6.37 3.75
CA ALA A 69 -6.62 6.42 3.74
C ALA A 69 -6.01 5.01 3.75
N ILE A 70 -4.81 4.90 3.19
CA ILE A 70 -3.88 3.82 3.44
C ILE A 70 -2.76 4.34 4.35
N SER A 71 -2.30 3.53 5.29
CA SER A 71 -1.18 3.84 6.19
C SER A 71 0.00 2.97 5.81
N LEU A 72 1.13 3.61 5.51
CA LEU A 72 2.37 2.93 5.14
C LEU A 72 3.40 3.05 6.27
N ASP A 73 3.96 1.93 6.68
CA ASP A 73 5.19 1.87 7.45
C ASP A 73 6.35 1.61 6.47
N LEU A 74 7.18 2.64 6.25
CA LEU A 74 8.32 2.58 5.34
C LEU A 74 9.58 1.96 5.95
N ALA A 75 9.52 1.56 7.22
CA ALA A 75 10.60 0.91 7.96
C ALA A 75 10.03 -0.15 8.92
N PRO A 76 9.41 -1.23 8.40
CA PRO A 76 8.73 -2.23 9.21
C PRO A 76 9.66 -2.82 10.30
N GLY A 77 9.11 -2.97 11.50
CA GLY A 77 9.83 -3.53 12.65
C GLY A 77 10.86 -2.58 13.29
N ARG A 78 10.91 -1.31 12.87
CA ARG A 78 11.83 -0.29 13.41
C ARG A 78 11.04 0.89 13.97
N ASP A 79 11.44 1.39 15.15
CA ASP A 79 10.95 2.67 15.68
C ASP A 79 11.85 3.80 15.16
N MET A 80 11.42 4.43 14.08
CA MET A 80 12.23 5.46 13.43
C MET A 80 12.37 6.72 14.25
N ALA A 81 11.46 7.00 15.19
CA ALA A 81 11.60 8.13 16.09
C ALA A 81 12.77 7.91 17.05
N GLU A 82 12.84 6.75 17.67
CA GLU A 82 13.94 6.41 18.60
C GLU A 82 15.27 6.23 17.85
N GLU A 83 15.26 5.63 16.67
CA GLU A 83 16.49 5.47 15.87
C GLU A 83 17.07 6.78 15.40
N LEU A 84 16.25 7.72 14.91
CA LEU A 84 16.72 9.05 14.51
C LEU A 84 17.29 9.84 15.70
N LEU A 85 16.72 9.72 16.87
CA LEU A 85 17.25 10.32 18.09
C LEU A 85 18.56 9.67 18.53
N ALA A 86 18.66 8.36 18.44
CA ALA A 86 19.88 7.63 18.81
C ALA A 86 21.08 8.01 17.93
N VAL A 87 20.84 8.22 16.62
CA VAL A 87 21.93 8.60 15.70
C VAL A 87 22.24 10.10 15.72
N LYS A 88 21.50 10.93 16.46
CA LYS A 88 21.67 12.38 16.49
C LYS A 88 22.99 12.82 17.11
N ALA A 89 23.42 12.19 18.21
CA ALA A 89 24.53 12.65 19.02
C ALA A 89 25.84 12.74 18.20
N GLY A 90 26.28 13.97 17.93
CA GLY A 90 27.52 14.24 17.19
C GLY A 90 27.48 13.88 15.71
N ASN A 91 26.36 13.44 15.18
CA ASN A 91 26.23 13.03 13.77
C ASN A 91 26.07 14.24 12.84
N ARG A 92 27.12 14.53 12.06
CA ARG A 92 27.15 15.63 11.09
C ARG A 92 26.60 15.25 9.71
N GLN A 93 26.14 14.02 9.53
CA GLN A 93 25.56 13.58 8.25
C GLN A 93 24.23 14.28 7.97
N GLN A 94 23.96 14.49 6.71
CA GLN A 94 22.68 14.98 6.26
C GLN A 94 21.62 13.88 6.38
N LEU A 95 20.37 14.26 6.63
CA LEU A 95 19.28 13.33 6.91
C LEU A 95 19.02 12.35 5.75
N HIS A 96 19.14 12.83 4.49
CA HIS A 96 19.02 11.95 3.33
C HIS A 96 20.12 10.87 3.29
N THR A 97 21.31 11.16 3.81
CA THR A 97 22.40 10.18 3.87
C THR A 97 22.11 9.11 4.92
N VAL A 98 21.56 9.52 6.08
CA VAL A 98 21.16 8.59 7.14
C VAL A 98 20.04 7.66 6.66
N LEU A 99 18.98 8.22 6.07
CA LEU A 99 17.89 7.41 5.51
C LEU A 99 18.31 6.58 4.29
N GLY A 100 19.24 7.08 3.48
CA GLY A 100 19.83 6.36 2.35
C GLY A 100 20.66 5.13 2.73
N GLY A 101 20.95 4.94 4.02
CA GLY A 101 21.52 3.70 4.55
C GLY A 101 20.53 2.55 4.67
N MET A 102 19.22 2.86 4.66
CA MET A 102 18.13 1.88 4.77
C MET A 102 17.22 1.85 3.54
N TRP A 103 17.10 2.96 2.84
CA TRP A 103 16.26 3.13 1.66
C TRP A 103 17.08 3.31 0.39
N PRO A 104 16.51 3.06 -0.79
CA PRO A 104 17.05 3.56 -2.04
C PRO A 104 17.28 5.07 -1.94
N LYS A 105 18.49 5.55 -2.24
CA LYS A 105 18.88 6.98 -2.08
C LYS A 105 17.85 7.94 -2.71
N ARG A 106 17.35 7.60 -3.88
CA ARG A 106 16.34 8.39 -4.59
C ARG A 106 15.04 8.53 -3.79
N LEU A 107 14.65 7.49 -3.05
CA LEU A 107 13.50 7.55 -2.15
C LEU A 107 13.78 8.49 -0.97
N ALA A 108 14.92 8.33 -0.29
CA ALA A 108 15.27 9.18 0.85
C ALA A 108 15.24 10.67 0.47
N ASP A 109 15.86 11.04 -0.66
CA ASP A 109 15.88 12.41 -1.14
C ASP A 109 14.48 12.96 -1.43
N ARG A 110 13.72 12.27 -2.26
CA ARG A 110 12.39 12.74 -2.71
C ARG A 110 11.34 12.72 -1.61
N TRP A 111 11.36 11.70 -0.77
CA TRP A 111 10.42 11.61 0.34
C TRP A 111 10.64 12.74 1.37
N LEU A 112 11.89 13.04 1.72
CA LEU A 112 12.21 14.15 2.63
C LEU A 112 11.80 15.51 2.07
N GLN A 113 11.93 15.72 0.75
CA GLN A 113 11.49 16.94 0.08
C GLN A 113 9.98 17.12 0.09
N ALA A 114 9.23 16.03 -0.11
CA ALA A 114 7.79 16.09 -0.32
C ALA A 114 6.97 15.76 0.92
N ALA A 115 7.46 14.89 1.80
CA ALA A 115 6.73 14.33 2.93
C ALA A 115 7.30 14.76 4.30
N GLY A 116 8.27 15.66 4.34
CA GLY A 116 8.81 16.18 5.57
C GLY A 116 7.75 16.86 6.46
N PRO A 117 7.93 16.88 7.81
CA PRO A 117 7.02 17.57 8.72
C PRO A 117 6.84 19.04 8.33
N GLY A 118 5.57 19.51 8.30
CA GLY A 118 5.25 20.89 7.93
C GLY A 118 5.56 21.26 6.48
N ALA A 119 5.71 20.27 5.56
CA ALA A 119 6.11 20.45 4.16
C ALA A 119 7.50 21.14 4.00
N GLN A 120 8.36 20.99 5.01
CA GLN A 120 9.74 21.48 4.91
C GLN A 120 10.65 20.46 4.24
N ASP A 121 11.50 20.92 3.33
CA ASP A 121 12.58 20.10 2.80
C ASP A 121 13.66 19.92 3.88
N LEU A 122 13.75 18.72 4.42
CA LEU A 122 14.75 18.35 5.42
C LEU A 122 15.92 17.56 4.81
N SER A 123 15.94 17.34 3.51
CA SER A 123 16.93 16.46 2.85
C SER A 123 18.37 16.87 3.12
N ALA A 124 18.66 18.18 3.08
CA ALA A 124 19.98 18.75 3.30
C ALA A 124 20.27 19.06 4.78
N SER A 125 19.31 18.90 5.69
CA SER A 125 19.53 19.20 7.11
C SER A 125 20.44 18.18 7.76
N ARG A 126 21.39 18.63 8.60
CA ARG A 126 22.19 17.72 9.42
C ARG A 126 21.35 17.19 10.56
N VAL A 127 21.47 15.90 10.84
CA VAL A 127 20.69 15.25 11.91
C VAL A 127 20.94 15.90 13.26
N ALA A 128 22.21 16.27 13.55
CA ALA A 128 22.57 16.91 14.82
C ALA A 128 21.91 18.29 15.01
N ASP A 129 21.59 19.00 13.95
CA ASP A 129 21.04 20.36 13.99
C ASP A 129 19.52 20.39 14.13
N LEU A 130 18.86 19.25 13.93
CA LEU A 130 17.40 19.15 14.03
C LEU A 130 16.95 19.03 15.50
N PRO A 131 15.86 19.72 15.91
CA PRO A 131 15.25 19.53 17.21
C PRO A 131 14.74 18.07 17.40
N ASP A 132 14.82 17.55 18.62
CA ASP A 132 14.31 16.20 18.94
C ASP A 132 12.86 16.02 18.53
N ARG A 133 12.04 17.06 18.72
CA ARG A 133 10.63 17.06 18.29
C ARG A 133 10.51 16.81 16.79
N ALA A 134 11.32 17.47 15.97
CA ALA A 134 11.26 17.29 14.51
C ALA A 134 11.69 15.87 14.10
N LEU A 135 12.69 15.29 14.77
CA LEU A 135 13.11 13.91 14.53
C LEU A 135 12.03 12.90 14.95
N ARG A 136 11.33 13.12 16.08
CA ARG A 136 10.20 12.29 16.50
C ARG A 136 9.03 12.37 15.52
N GLU A 137 8.65 13.57 15.09
CA GLU A 137 7.59 13.79 14.11
C GLU A 137 7.93 13.13 12.76
N LEU A 138 9.19 13.23 12.33
CA LEU A 138 9.67 12.58 11.11
C LEU A 138 9.63 11.06 11.24
N GLY A 139 10.15 10.50 12.34
CA GLY A 139 10.13 9.07 12.58
C GLY A 139 8.71 8.50 12.62
N ALA A 140 7.80 9.16 13.36
CA ALA A 140 6.39 8.79 13.39
C ALA A 140 5.76 8.79 11.98
N ARG A 141 6.13 9.78 11.15
CA ARG A 141 5.64 9.86 9.77
C ARG A 141 6.22 8.79 8.85
N ILE A 142 7.45 8.35 9.09
CA ILE A 142 8.05 7.21 8.38
C ILE A 142 7.28 5.92 8.69
N ASN A 143 6.95 5.70 9.97
CA ASN A 143 6.21 4.52 10.39
C ASN A 143 4.70 4.60 10.14
N GLN A 144 4.14 5.79 9.86
CA GLN A 144 2.70 5.99 9.64
C GLN A 144 2.43 7.02 8.54
N TRP A 145 3.00 6.80 7.36
CA TRP A 145 2.78 7.69 6.22
C TRP A 145 1.38 7.49 5.64
N GLN A 146 0.51 8.49 5.87
CA GLN A 146 -0.89 8.46 5.42
C GLN A 146 -1.03 8.98 4.00
N LEU A 147 -1.67 8.20 3.13
CA LEU A 147 -2.02 8.58 1.76
C LEU A 147 -3.50 8.28 1.49
N VAL A 148 -4.17 9.16 0.75
CA VAL A 148 -5.56 8.95 0.32
C VAL A 148 -5.58 8.73 -1.18
N PRO A 149 -5.67 7.47 -1.66
CA PRO A 149 -5.81 7.21 -3.09
C PRO A 149 -7.09 7.82 -3.65
N THR A 150 -7.04 8.36 -4.86
CA THR A 150 -8.21 8.90 -5.57
C THR A 150 -8.92 7.83 -6.40
N GLY A 151 -8.28 6.67 -6.61
CA GLY A 151 -8.87 5.58 -7.38
C GLY A 151 -7.92 4.41 -7.59
N THR A 152 -8.27 3.59 -8.55
CA THR A 152 -7.45 2.45 -9.00
C THR A 152 -7.08 2.60 -10.47
N ALA A 153 -6.10 1.82 -10.94
CA ALA A 153 -5.74 1.78 -12.36
C ALA A 153 -6.80 1.09 -13.24
N GLY A 154 -7.93 0.65 -12.65
CA GLY A 154 -9.08 0.08 -13.34
C GLY A 154 -8.87 -1.33 -13.87
N TYR A 155 -9.88 -1.86 -14.56
CA TYR A 155 -9.91 -3.25 -15.04
C TYR A 155 -8.73 -3.61 -15.97
N LYS A 156 -8.16 -2.66 -16.67
CA LYS A 156 -7.01 -2.94 -17.56
C LYS A 156 -5.73 -3.34 -16.82
N LYS A 157 -5.67 -3.10 -15.51
CA LYS A 157 -4.51 -3.37 -14.65
C LYS A 157 -4.87 -4.24 -13.43
N ALA A 158 -6.12 -4.59 -13.27
CA ALA A 158 -6.57 -5.51 -12.24
C ALA A 158 -6.21 -6.95 -12.61
N GLU A 159 -5.72 -7.71 -11.65
CA GLU A 159 -5.49 -9.14 -11.84
C GLU A 159 -6.79 -9.94 -11.71
N VAL A 160 -7.71 -9.48 -10.83
CA VAL A 160 -8.99 -10.14 -10.55
C VAL A 160 -10.10 -9.11 -10.34
N MET A 161 -11.33 -9.60 -10.21
CA MET A 161 -12.49 -8.81 -9.82
C MET A 161 -12.92 -9.12 -8.39
N ARG A 162 -13.58 -8.16 -7.76
CA ARG A 162 -14.29 -8.29 -6.49
C ARG A 162 -15.75 -7.95 -6.68
N GLY A 163 -16.62 -8.70 -5.99
CA GLY A 163 -18.06 -8.65 -6.21
C GLY A 163 -18.49 -9.61 -7.32
N GLY A 164 -19.68 -10.13 -7.22
CA GLY A 164 -20.22 -11.13 -8.14
C GLY A 164 -21.49 -11.72 -7.59
N VAL A 165 -21.78 -12.96 -7.93
CA VAL A 165 -22.90 -13.73 -7.38
C VAL A 165 -22.63 -14.03 -5.91
N ASP A 166 -23.57 -13.63 -5.04
CA ASP A 166 -23.48 -13.85 -3.59
C ASP A 166 -23.41 -15.34 -3.25
N THR A 167 -22.36 -15.73 -2.55
CA THR A 167 -22.15 -17.13 -2.12
C THR A 167 -23.30 -17.72 -1.30
N ARG A 168 -24.04 -16.89 -0.57
CA ARG A 168 -25.22 -17.31 0.21
C ARG A 168 -26.34 -17.83 -0.66
N GLY A 169 -26.41 -17.38 -1.92
CA GLY A 169 -27.37 -17.81 -2.92
C GLY A 169 -27.04 -19.13 -3.60
N LEU A 170 -25.89 -19.74 -3.29
CA LEU A 170 -25.39 -20.95 -3.93
C LEU A 170 -25.37 -22.14 -2.96
N ASP A 171 -25.52 -23.31 -3.50
CA ASP A 171 -25.22 -24.55 -2.81
C ASP A 171 -23.72 -24.77 -2.81
N GLN A 172 -23.12 -25.00 -1.63
CA GLN A 172 -21.66 -25.04 -1.46
C GLN A 172 -20.98 -26.26 -2.11
N LYS A 173 -21.75 -27.34 -2.39
CA LYS A 173 -21.18 -28.56 -2.96
C LYS A 173 -21.28 -28.60 -4.48
N SER A 174 -22.39 -28.08 -5.01
CA SER A 174 -22.68 -28.16 -6.44
C SER A 174 -22.52 -26.84 -7.18
N MET A 175 -22.34 -25.73 -6.45
CA MET A 175 -22.33 -24.36 -7.01
C MET A 175 -23.64 -23.98 -7.73
N GLN A 176 -24.72 -24.72 -7.52
CA GLN A 176 -26.04 -24.45 -8.09
C GLN A 176 -26.73 -23.30 -7.35
N ALA A 177 -27.42 -22.44 -8.10
CA ALA A 177 -28.27 -21.41 -7.52
C ALA A 177 -29.41 -22.05 -6.73
N ARG A 178 -29.59 -21.64 -5.46
CA ARG A 178 -30.66 -22.22 -4.58
C ARG A 178 -32.07 -21.93 -5.07
N THR A 179 -32.25 -20.83 -5.82
CA THR A 179 -33.55 -20.35 -6.28
C THR A 179 -33.86 -20.74 -7.73
N VAL A 180 -32.88 -21.22 -8.50
CA VAL A 180 -33.06 -21.58 -9.91
C VAL A 180 -32.41 -22.93 -10.17
N PRO A 181 -33.18 -24.04 -10.17
CA PRO A 181 -32.66 -25.35 -10.47
C PRO A 181 -32.00 -25.42 -11.86
N GLY A 182 -30.84 -26.06 -11.95
CA GLY A 182 -30.09 -26.23 -13.19
C GLY A 182 -29.17 -25.02 -13.55
N LEU A 183 -29.17 -23.93 -12.76
CA LEU A 183 -28.29 -22.79 -12.97
C LEU A 183 -27.10 -22.89 -12.01
N TYR A 184 -25.89 -22.82 -12.56
CA TYR A 184 -24.62 -22.92 -11.81
C TYR A 184 -23.75 -21.68 -12.03
N PHE A 185 -22.99 -21.28 -11.00
CA PHE A 185 -22.01 -20.19 -11.07
C PHE A 185 -20.68 -20.65 -10.50
N ILE A 186 -19.60 -20.46 -11.26
CA ILE A 186 -18.26 -20.92 -10.91
C ILE A 186 -17.22 -19.81 -11.13
N GLY A 187 -16.02 -19.99 -10.57
CA GLY A 187 -14.88 -19.12 -10.77
C GLY A 187 -15.15 -17.69 -10.29
N GLU A 188 -14.61 -16.72 -10.99
CA GLU A 188 -14.71 -15.29 -10.65
C GLU A 188 -16.11 -14.68 -10.84
N THR A 189 -17.05 -15.42 -11.41
CA THR A 189 -18.46 -14.99 -11.46
C THR A 189 -19.06 -14.92 -10.04
N VAL A 190 -18.54 -15.75 -9.14
CA VAL A 190 -18.93 -15.80 -7.73
C VAL A 190 -18.12 -14.75 -6.94
N ASP A 191 -18.74 -14.12 -5.93
CA ASP A 191 -18.07 -13.13 -5.07
C ASP A 191 -17.10 -13.81 -4.09
N VAL A 192 -16.00 -14.32 -4.66
CA VAL A 192 -14.86 -14.88 -3.96
C VAL A 192 -13.60 -14.24 -4.53
N THR A 193 -12.81 -13.58 -3.67
CA THR A 193 -11.57 -12.90 -4.07
C THR A 193 -10.45 -13.33 -3.12
N GLY A 194 -9.47 -14.02 -3.67
CA GLY A 194 -8.28 -14.45 -2.95
C GLY A 194 -7.14 -13.43 -3.03
N TRP A 195 -6.12 -13.64 -2.23
CA TRP A 195 -4.87 -12.89 -2.26
C TRP A 195 -4.00 -13.27 -3.48
N LEU A 196 -2.85 -12.60 -3.63
CA LEU A 196 -1.79 -13.03 -4.55
C LEU A 196 -1.30 -14.42 -4.15
N GLY A 197 -0.80 -15.19 -5.13
CA GLY A 197 -0.25 -16.53 -4.90
C GLY A 197 -1.05 -17.65 -5.56
N GLY A 198 -1.88 -17.34 -6.56
CA GLY A 198 -2.60 -18.35 -7.36
C GLY A 198 -3.96 -18.78 -6.80
N TYR A 199 -4.39 -18.23 -5.65
CA TYR A 199 -5.65 -18.61 -4.99
C TYR A 199 -6.88 -18.41 -5.88
N ASN A 200 -6.92 -17.35 -6.69
CA ASN A 200 -8.04 -17.08 -7.57
C ASN A 200 -8.12 -18.10 -8.71
N PHE A 201 -7.00 -18.52 -9.27
CA PHE A 201 -6.96 -19.64 -10.22
C PHE A 201 -7.35 -20.96 -9.58
N GLN A 202 -6.84 -21.23 -8.37
CA GLN A 202 -7.21 -22.44 -7.63
C GLN A 202 -8.71 -22.48 -7.35
N TRP A 203 -9.32 -21.35 -6.97
CA TRP A 203 -10.77 -21.23 -6.80
C TRP A 203 -11.52 -21.50 -8.11
N ALA A 204 -11.08 -20.91 -9.23
CA ALA A 204 -11.71 -21.09 -10.52
C ALA A 204 -11.76 -22.56 -10.92
N TRP A 205 -10.67 -23.30 -10.75
CA TRP A 205 -10.61 -24.75 -11.04
C TRP A 205 -11.37 -25.60 -10.03
N ALA A 206 -11.31 -25.26 -8.74
CA ALA A 206 -11.96 -26.05 -7.69
C ALA A 206 -13.49 -25.91 -7.67
N SER A 207 -14.02 -24.82 -8.26
CA SER A 207 -15.47 -24.57 -8.33
C SER A 207 -16.10 -25.03 -9.66
N ALA A 208 -15.30 -25.47 -10.64
CA ALA A 208 -15.74 -26.02 -11.92
C ALA A 208 -15.96 -27.56 -11.81
#